data_6c764f66eef7987eeff9d218b5aa8836
#
_entry.id   6c764f66eef7987eeff9d218b5aa8836
#
_cell.length_a   1.000
_cell.length_b   1.000
_cell.length_c   1.000
_cell.angle_alpha   90.00
_cell.angle_beta   90.00
_cell.angle_gamma   90.00
#
_symmetry.space_group_name_H-M   'P 1'
#
loop_
_entity.id
_entity.type
_entity.pdbx_description
1 polymer ?
#
loop_
_entity_poly.entity_id
_entity_poly.type
_entity_poly.pdbx_seq_one_letter_code
_entity_poly.pdbx_strand_id
1 'polypeptide(L)'
;MFKLPKLSKKERSWVLYDVANSAFILTVITIFFPILYEMIYMAPHVADGIAKYLTIGDEEVLNPEYTKLWIGTTGVMGGTQIFKYMTSVLALVVAVISPMIGSWSNYKGNKRKFFIIFLTVAVIGGVGLAIPGYGWIPLLLIFFITSMGYNLTNVIYDAFLV
;
A
#
# COMPACT_ATOMS: atom_id res chain seq x y z
N MET A 1 -7.11 15.78 -37.12
CA MET A 1 -6.02 14.93 -36.65
C MET A 1 -5.20 15.76 -35.64
N PHE A 2 -5.41 15.57 -34.31
CA PHE A 2 -4.71 16.31 -33.27
C PHE A 2 -3.25 15.86 -33.25
N LYS A 3 -2.31 16.72 -33.66
CA LYS A 3 -0.87 16.47 -33.49
C LYS A 3 -0.53 16.76 -32.03
N LEU A 4 -0.32 15.71 -31.23
CA LEU A 4 0.23 15.85 -29.89
C LEU A 4 1.60 16.53 -29.96
N PRO A 5 1.87 17.55 -29.15
CA PRO A 5 3.16 18.25 -29.12
C PRO A 5 4.27 17.22 -28.75
N LYS A 6 5.43 17.33 -29.39
CA LYS A 6 6.58 16.48 -29.08
C LYS A 6 7.11 16.86 -27.69
N LEU A 7 6.85 15.99 -26.71
CA LEU A 7 7.36 16.17 -25.35
C LEU A 7 8.89 16.14 -25.31
N SER A 8 9.47 17.03 -24.54
CA SER A 8 10.91 17.04 -24.20
C SER A 8 11.30 15.79 -23.39
N LYS A 9 12.60 15.48 -23.30
CA LYS A 9 13.07 14.35 -22.47
C LYS A 9 12.62 14.46 -21.01
N LYS A 10 12.62 15.68 -20.46
CA LYS A 10 12.17 15.94 -19.08
C LYS A 10 10.68 15.67 -18.91
N GLU A 11 9.86 16.20 -19.81
CA GLU A 11 8.39 15.98 -19.77
C GLU A 11 8.02 14.52 -19.92
N ARG A 12 8.72 13.76 -20.77
CA ARG A 12 8.52 12.30 -20.87
C ARG A 12 8.82 11.57 -19.56
N SER A 13 9.91 11.96 -18.87
CA SER A 13 10.27 11.34 -17.58
C SER A 13 9.21 11.62 -16.51
N TRP A 14 8.62 12.81 -16.51
CA TRP A 14 7.53 13.16 -15.61
C TRP A 14 6.26 12.37 -15.91
N VAL A 15 5.87 12.30 -17.17
CA VAL A 15 4.69 11.51 -17.58
C VAL A 15 4.87 10.02 -17.25
N LEU A 16 6.06 9.46 -17.48
CA LEU A 16 6.34 8.05 -17.14
C LEU A 16 6.28 7.81 -15.62
N TYR A 17 6.80 8.73 -14.82
CA TYR A 17 6.69 8.64 -13.37
C TYR A 17 5.22 8.67 -12.92
N ASP A 18 4.43 9.58 -13.45
CA ASP A 18 3.01 9.75 -13.09
C ASP A 18 2.18 8.53 -13.47
N VAL A 19 2.41 7.96 -14.65
CA VAL A 19 1.78 6.70 -15.09
C VAL A 19 2.17 5.54 -14.19
N ALA A 20 3.46 5.40 -13.85
CA ALA A 20 3.94 4.35 -12.98
C ALA A 20 3.37 4.50 -11.56
N ASN A 21 3.29 5.73 -11.06
CA ASN A 21 2.70 6.10 -9.79
C ASN A 21 1.22 5.70 -9.71
N SER A 22 0.43 6.08 -10.71
CA SER A 22 -0.99 5.75 -10.80
C SER A 22 -1.22 4.24 -10.90
N ALA A 23 -0.41 3.54 -11.70
CA ALA A 23 -0.46 2.08 -11.81
C ALA A 23 -0.15 1.40 -10.48
N PHE A 24 0.85 1.87 -9.72
CA PHE A 24 1.20 1.34 -8.41
C PHE A 24 0.07 1.50 -7.40
N ILE A 25 -0.54 2.70 -7.32
CA ILE A 25 -1.69 2.94 -6.42
C ILE A 25 -2.84 2.00 -6.74
N LEU A 26 -3.29 2.00 -7.99
CA LEU A 26 -4.46 1.24 -8.39
C LEU A 26 -4.24 -0.26 -8.25
N THR A 27 -3.11 -0.76 -8.75
CA THR A 27 -2.87 -2.21 -8.80
C THR A 27 -2.40 -2.74 -7.45
N VAL A 28 -1.34 -2.17 -6.87
CA VAL A 28 -0.70 -2.74 -5.68
C VAL A 28 -1.44 -2.32 -4.41
N ILE A 29 -1.63 -1.02 -4.19
CA ILE A 29 -2.16 -0.53 -2.91
C ILE A 29 -3.66 -0.80 -2.78
N THR A 30 -4.42 -0.56 -3.85
CA THR A 30 -5.90 -0.58 -3.77
C THR A 30 -6.48 -1.97 -3.99
N ILE A 31 -5.89 -2.79 -4.88
CA ILE A 31 -6.47 -4.08 -5.26
C ILE A 31 -5.65 -5.24 -4.71
N PHE A 32 -4.37 -5.32 -5.09
CA PHE A 32 -3.58 -6.54 -4.87
C PHE A 32 -3.25 -6.76 -3.40
N PHE A 33 -2.74 -5.74 -2.72
CA PHE A 33 -2.27 -5.89 -1.36
C PHE A 33 -3.38 -6.19 -0.35
N PRO A 34 -4.53 -5.53 -0.35
CA PRO A 34 -5.63 -5.88 0.56
C PRO A 34 -6.07 -7.34 0.42
N ILE A 35 -6.17 -7.84 -0.82
CA ILE A 35 -6.55 -9.23 -1.09
C ILE A 35 -5.47 -10.20 -0.59
N LEU A 36 -4.21 -9.95 -0.94
CA LEU A 36 -3.08 -10.76 -0.51
C LEU A 36 -2.96 -10.80 1.03
N TYR A 37 -3.08 -9.64 1.66
CA TYR A 37 -3.03 -9.52 3.11
C TYR A 37 -4.14 -10.33 3.79
N GLU A 38 -5.36 -10.22 3.30
CA GLU A 38 -6.51 -10.99 3.79
C GLU A 38 -6.26 -12.49 3.68
N MET A 39 -5.78 -12.95 2.53
CA MET A 39 -5.45 -14.37 2.32
C MET A 39 -4.40 -14.88 3.31
N ILE A 40 -3.33 -14.12 3.53
CA ILE A 40 -2.25 -14.52 4.45
C ILE A 40 -2.71 -14.45 5.91
N TYR A 41 -3.54 -13.46 6.26
CA TYR A 41 -4.10 -13.35 7.60
C TYR A 41 -5.05 -14.51 7.92
N MET A 42 -5.88 -14.92 6.96
CA MET A 42 -6.86 -15.98 7.14
C MET A 42 -6.28 -17.39 7.01
N ALA A 43 -5.12 -17.55 6.37
CA ALA A 43 -4.53 -18.86 6.10
C ALA A 43 -4.37 -19.76 7.36
N PRO A 44 -3.88 -19.28 8.52
CA PRO A 44 -3.81 -20.09 9.74
C PRO A 44 -5.19 -20.58 10.21
N HIS A 45 -6.19 -19.70 10.14
CA HIS A 45 -7.56 -20.02 10.62
C HIS A 45 -8.27 -21.01 9.70
N VAL A 46 -8.01 -20.94 8.39
CA VAL A 46 -8.50 -21.95 7.43
C VAL A 46 -7.81 -23.28 7.64
N ALA A 47 -6.52 -23.30 7.98
CA ALA A 47 -5.79 -24.51 8.33
C ALA A 47 -6.33 -25.17 9.62
N ASP A 48 -6.86 -24.37 10.56
CA ASP A 48 -7.54 -24.83 11.77
C ASP A 48 -8.97 -25.36 11.51
N GLY A 49 -9.41 -25.45 10.25
CA GLY A 49 -10.68 -26.05 9.85
C GLY A 49 -11.86 -25.09 9.74
N ILE A 50 -11.63 -23.77 9.82
CA ILE A 50 -12.69 -22.77 9.64
C ILE A 50 -12.89 -22.50 8.14
N ALA A 51 -13.80 -23.27 7.52
CA ALA A 51 -14.15 -23.07 6.12
C ALA A 51 -14.91 -21.76 5.91
N LYS A 52 -14.71 -21.12 4.74
CA LYS A 52 -15.39 -19.87 4.37
C LYS A 52 -16.91 -20.08 4.21
N TYR A 53 -17.30 -21.20 3.63
CA TYR A 53 -18.69 -21.56 3.40
C TYR A 53 -19.00 -22.88 4.12
N LEU A 54 -20.20 -22.96 4.67
CA LEU A 54 -20.79 -24.19 5.22
C LEU A 54 -21.87 -24.64 4.25
N THR A 55 -21.84 -25.93 3.91
CA THR A 55 -22.91 -26.56 3.13
C THR A 55 -24.01 -26.99 4.09
N ILE A 56 -25.16 -26.35 4.02
CA ILE A 56 -26.36 -26.70 4.81
C ILE A 56 -27.42 -27.15 3.81
N GLY A 57 -27.57 -28.48 3.66
CA GLY A 57 -28.40 -29.08 2.60
C GLY A 57 -27.76 -28.85 1.23
N ASP A 58 -28.50 -28.26 0.31
CA ASP A 58 -28.02 -27.92 -1.05
C ASP A 58 -27.54 -26.44 -1.19
N GLU A 59 -27.53 -25.67 -0.09
CA GLU A 59 -27.13 -24.26 -0.09
C GLU A 59 -25.76 -24.06 0.56
N GLU A 60 -24.91 -23.23 -0.09
CA GLU A 60 -23.66 -22.72 0.48
C GLU A 60 -23.94 -21.42 1.26
N VAL A 61 -23.81 -21.50 2.59
CA VAL A 61 -24.01 -20.35 3.50
C VAL A 61 -22.67 -19.89 4.03
N LEU A 62 -22.46 -18.58 4.09
CA LEU A 62 -21.23 -18.01 4.66
C LEU A 62 -21.08 -18.42 6.13
N ASN A 63 -19.92 -19.00 6.47
CA ASN A 63 -19.64 -19.47 7.81
C ASN A 63 -19.63 -18.30 8.80
N PRO A 64 -20.50 -18.30 9.85
CA PRO A 64 -20.53 -17.24 10.83
C PRO A 64 -19.21 -17.04 11.58
N GLU A 65 -18.46 -18.12 11.83
CA GLU A 65 -17.13 -18.05 12.48
C GLU A 65 -16.11 -17.37 11.57
N TYR A 66 -16.10 -17.70 10.27
CA TYR A 66 -15.30 -17.02 9.28
C TYR A 66 -15.64 -15.54 9.20
N THR A 67 -16.93 -15.20 9.21
CA THR A 67 -17.41 -13.80 9.20
C THR A 67 -17.00 -13.07 10.46
N LYS A 68 -17.04 -13.70 11.62
CA LYS A 68 -16.59 -13.13 12.91
C LYS A 68 -15.11 -12.81 12.90
N LEU A 69 -14.27 -13.70 12.36
CA LEU A 69 -12.83 -13.49 12.18
C LEU A 69 -12.56 -12.32 11.21
N TRP A 70 -13.35 -12.24 10.15
CA TRP A 70 -13.20 -11.22 9.12
C TRP A 70 -13.65 -9.83 9.60
N ILE A 71 -14.77 -9.75 10.36
CA ILE A 71 -15.35 -8.49 10.86
C ILE A 71 -14.76 -8.10 12.23
N GLY A 72 -14.16 -9.05 12.97
CA GLY A 72 -13.55 -8.78 14.29
C GLY A 72 -14.57 -8.57 15.41
N THR A 73 -15.73 -9.22 15.34
CA THR A 73 -16.81 -9.07 16.34
C THR A 73 -16.60 -9.86 17.63
N THR A 74 -15.56 -10.69 17.72
CA THR A 74 -15.28 -11.56 18.89
C THR A 74 -14.11 -11.09 19.76
N GLY A 75 -13.73 -9.80 19.69
CA GLY A 75 -12.57 -9.27 20.40
C GLY A 75 -11.23 -9.53 19.68
N VAL A 76 -11.24 -10.31 18.59
CA VAL A 76 -10.13 -10.47 17.66
C VAL A 76 -10.41 -9.58 16.45
N MET A 77 -9.49 -8.68 16.13
CA MET A 77 -9.63 -7.83 14.95
C MET A 77 -9.51 -8.68 13.70
N GLY A 78 -10.45 -8.52 12.74
CA GLY A 78 -10.34 -9.14 11.43
C GLY A 78 -9.21 -8.53 10.60
N GLY A 79 -8.69 -9.27 9.63
CA GLY A 79 -7.59 -8.81 8.75
C GLY A 79 -7.87 -7.47 8.09
N THR A 80 -9.06 -7.31 7.53
CA THR A 80 -9.50 -6.05 6.92
C THR A 80 -9.50 -4.88 7.92
N GLN A 81 -9.86 -5.10 9.18
CA GLN A 81 -9.86 -4.05 10.20
C GLN A 81 -8.45 -3.65 10.56
N ILE A 82 -7.54 -4.61 10.79
CA ILE A 82 -6.13 -4.35 11.07
C ILE A 82 -5.52 -3.53 9.93
N PHE A 83 -5.80 -3.92 8.69
CA PHE A 83 -5.34 -3.20 7.51
C PHE A 83 -5.85 -1.75 7.46
N LYS A 84 -7.15 -1.53 7.72
CA LYS A 84 -7.75 -0.19 7.77
C LYS A 84 -7.14 0.68 8.87
N TYR A 85 -6.94 0.14 10.08
CA TYR A 85 -6.28 0.87 11.15
C TYR A 85 -4.84 1.24 10.80
N MET A 86 -4.10 0.30 10.22
CA MET A 86 -2.73 0.57 9.78
C MET A 86 -2.67 1.66 8.72
N THR A 87 -3.54 1.64 7.72
CA THR A 87 -3.60 2.68 6.69
C THR A 87 -4.02 4.04 7.25
N SER A 88 -4.89 4.07 8.26
CA SER A 88 -5.25 5.30 8.98
C SER A 88 -4.07 5.87 9.76
N VAL A 89 -3.33 5.02 10.48
CA VAL A 89 -2.09 5.42 11.17
C VAL A 89 -1.05 5.93 10.18
N LEU A 90 -0.87 5.24 9.05
CA LEU A 90 0.03 5.67 7.99
C LEU A 90 -0.33 7.07 7.48
N ALA A 91 -1.61 7.33 7.22
CA ALA A 91 -2.09 8.63 6.75
C ALA A 91 -1.79 9.74 7.78
N LEU A 92 -2.01 9.48 9.07
CA LEU A 92 -1.66 10.40 10.16
C LEU A 92 -0.16 10.69 10.21
N VAL A 93 0.66 9.65 10.17
CA VAL A 93 2.14 9.79 10.20
C VAL A 93 2.62 10.59 9.00
N VAL A 94 2.12 10.29 7.80
CA VAL A 94 2.46 11.04 6.58
C VAL A 94 2.00 12.49 6.69
N ALA A 95 0.80 12.76 7.19
CA ALA A 95 0.28 14.13 7.33
C ALA A 95 1.16 14.99 8.26
N VAL A 96 1.69 14.41 9.35
CA VAL A 96 2.58 15.11 10.28
C VAL A 96 3.99 15.30 9.69
N ILE A 97 4.52 14.29 9.01
CA ILE A 97 5.90 14.29 8.50
C ILE A 97 6.01 15.08 7.19
N SER A 98 4.97 15.12 6.36
CA SER A 98 5.00 15.78 5.05
C SER A 98 5.45 17.24 5.08
N PRO A 99 4.93 18.14 5.96
CA PRO A 99 5.39 19.52 6.00
C PRO A 99 6.85 19.63 6.46
N MET A 100 7.31 18.75 7.33
CA MET A 100 8.72 18.74 7.77
C MET A 100 9.65 18.33 6.62
N ILE A 101 9.32 17.26 5.91
CA ILE A 101 10.09 16.80 4.74
C ILE A 101 10.04 17.82 3.62
N GLY A 102 8.87 18.43 3.35
CA GLY A 102 8.73 19.51 2.38
C GLY A 102 9.67 20.68 2.68
N SER A 103 9.72 21.12 3.94
CA SER A 103 10.61 22.19 4.39
C SER A 103 12.10 21.80 4.26
N TRP A 104 12.50 20.61 4.72
CA TRP A 104 13.89 20.14 4.63
C TRP A 104 14.34 19.91 3.19
N SER A 105 13.45 19.42 2.34
CA SER A 105 13.76 19.19 0.93
C SER A 105 14.05 20.49 0.18
N ASN A 106 13.40 21.60 0.57
CA ASN A 106 13.63 22.91 -0.02
C ASN A 106 14.97 23.54 0.39
N TYR A 107 15.60 23.09 1.49
CA TYR A 107 16.85 23.64 1.96
C TYR A 107 18.03 23.19 1.09
N LYS A 108 18.79 24.13 0.53
CA LYS A 108 20.03 23.94 -0.26
C LYS A 108 19.94 22.88 -1.38
N GLY A 109 18.81 22.75 -2.06
CA GLY A 109 18.69 21.86 -3.22
C GLY A 109 18.67 20.35 -2.86
N ASN A 110 18.30 20.01 -1.65
CA ASN A 110 18.22 18.62 -1.20
C ASN A 110 17.03 17.84 -1.79
N LYS A 111 16.12 18.49 -2.51
CA LYS A 111 14.92 17.86 -3.12
C LYS A 111 15.25 16.55 -3.83
N ARG A 112 16.29 16.56 -4.70
CA ARG A 112 16.69 15.37 -5.46
C ARG A 112 17.18 14.23 -4.56
N LYS A 113 17.91 14.53 -3.48
CA LYS A 113 18.43 13.52 -2.56
C LYS A 113 17.30 12.84 -1.82
N PHE A 114 16.38 13.62 -1.23
CA PHE A 114 15.22 13.09 -0.52
C PHE A 114 14.31 12.29 -1.45
N PHE A 115 14.07 12.78 -2.68
CA PHE A 115 13.31 12.05 -3.68
C PHE A 115 13.91 10.67 -3.96
N ILE A 116 15.23 10.58 -4.21
CA ILE A 116 15.89 9.32 -4.49
C ILE A 116 15.84 8.38 -3.27
N ILE A 117 16.05 8.90 -2.06
CA ILE A 117 16.00 8.09 -0.83
C ILE A 117 14.62 7.46 -0.65
N PHE A 118 13.55 8.25 -0.67
CA PHE A 118 12.20 7.73 -0.44
C PHE A 118 11.73 6.85 -1.59
N LEU A 119 12.07 7.18 -2.83
CA LEU A 119 11.81 6.31 -3.98
C LEU A 119 12.51 4.96 -3.83
N THR A 120 13.78 4.95 -3.40
CA THR A 120 14.53 3.71 -3.18
C THR A 120 13.88 2.87 -2.09
N VAL A 121 13.45 3.49 -0.98
CA VAL A 121 12.72 2.80 0.10
C VAL A 121 11.42 2.18 -0.44
N ALA A 122 10.65 2.93 -1.23
CA ALA A 122 9.42 2.44 -1.83
C ALA A 122 9.66 1.26 -2.80
N VAL A 123 10.70 1.35 -3.63
CA VAL A 123 11.05 0.27 -4.60
C VAL A 123 11.55 -0.97 -3.88
N ILE A 124 12.48 -0.83 -2.93
CA ILE A 124 13.02 -1.98 -2.16
C ILE A 124 11.90 -2.65 -1.37
N GLY A 125 11.06 -1.86 -0.70
CA GLY A 125 9.91 -2.38 0.02
C GLY A 125 8.90 -3.07 -0.91
N GLY A 126 8.63 -2.50 -2.09
CA GLY A 126 7.78 -3.11 -3.11
C GLY A 126 8.31 -4.46 -3.60
N VAL A 127 9.62 -4.57 -3.82
CA VAL A 127 10.27 -5.87 -4.12
C VAL A 127 10.15 -6.81 -2.92
N GLY A 128 10.32 -6.31 -1.69
CA GLY A 128 10.14 -7.09 -0.47
C GLY A 128 8.75 -7.69 -0.35
N LEU A 129 7.70 -6.97 -0.75
CA LEU A 129 6.31 -7.47 -0.75
C LEU A 129 6.09 -8.65 -1.72
N ALA A 130 6.92 -8.79 -2.75
CA ALA A 130 6.82 -9.87 -3.72
C ALA A 130 7.47 -11.19 -3.25
N ILE A 131 8.23 -11.17 -2.14
CA ILE A 131 8.88 -12.37 -1.60
C ILE A 131 7.85 -13.18 -0.82
N PRO A 132 7.58 -14.45 -1.19
CA PRO A 132 6.65 -15.31 -0.48
C PRO A 132 7.22 -15.77 0.87
N GLY A 133 6.33 -16.19 1.77
CA GLY A 133 6.70 -16.83 3.04
C GLY A 133 6.64 -15.93 4.27
N TYR A 134 6.28 -14.66 4.12
CA TYR A 134 6.04 -13.80 5.28
C TYR A 134 4.71 -14.14 5.97
N GLY A 135 4.74 -14.13 7.32
CA GLY A 135 3.51 -14.05 8.09
C GLY A 135 2.84 -12.67 7.92
N TRP A 136 1.61 -12.54 8.40
CA TRP A 136 0.81 -11.32 8.25
C TRP A 136 1.42 -10.07 8.91
N ILE A 137 2.16 -10.21 10.04
CA ILE A 137 2.81 -9.09 10.74
C ILE A 137 3.98 -8.50 9.92
N PRO A 138 5.00 -9.29 9.51
CA PRO A 138 6.09 -8.77 8.69
C PRO A 138 5.60 -8.17 7.38
N LEU A 139 4.61 -8.80 6.75
CA LEU A 139 4.01 -8.30 5.50
C LEU A 139 3.40 -6.91 5.70
N LEU A 140 2.66 -6.71 6.80
CA LEU A 140 2.06 -5.43 7.16
C LEU A 140 3.10 -4.34 7.41
N LEU A 141 4.21 -4.68 8.09
CA LEU A 141 5.30 -3.74 8.36
C LEU A 141 6.04 -3.34 7.07
N ILE A 142 6.33 -4.29 6.19
CA ILE A 142 6.96 -3.99 4.90
C ILE A 142 6.04 -3.08 4.07
N PHE A 143 4.75 -3.36 4.04
CA PHE A 143 3.77 -2.52 3.36
C PHE A 143 3.72 -1.10 3.96
N PHE A 144 3.75 -0.96 5.28
CA PHE A 144 3.77 0.34 5.96
C PHE A 144 4.98 1.18 5.52
N ILE A 145 6.18 0.59 5.55
CA ILE A 145 7.43 1.26 5.16
C ILE A 145 7.40 1.63 3.67
N THR A 146 6.95 0.71 2.81
CA THR A 146 6.81 0.92 1.37
C THR A 146 5.86 2.08 1.06
N SER A 147 4.69 2.05 1.67
CA SER A 147 3.66 3.07 1.48
C SER A 147 4.07 4.42 2.05
N MET A 148 4.81 4.44 3.16
CA MET A 148 5.39 5.68 3.71
C MET A 148 6.42 6.28 2.74
N GLY A 149 7.37 5.47 2.24
CA GLY A 149 8.34 5.91 1.24
C GLY A 149 7.65 6.44 -0.02
N TYR A 150 6.64 5.75 -0.51
CA TYR A 150 5.84 6.15 -1.64
C TYR A 150 5.14 7.51 -1.43
N ASN A 151 4.41 7.68 -0.33
CA ASN A 151 3.70 8.93 -0.03
C ASN A 151 4.65 10.13 0.11
N LEU A 152 5.80 9.94 0.80
CA LEU A 152 6.80 10.99 0.94
C LEU A 152 7.50 11.33 -0.38
N THR A 153 7.65 10.36 -1.29
CA THR A 153 8.14 10.63 -2.65
C THR A 153 7.17 11.53 -3.41
N ASN A 154 5.86 11.31 -3.29
CA ASN A 154 4.84 12.14 -3.93
C ASN A 154 4.85 13.57 -3.39
N VAL A 155 4.99 13.76 -2.07
CA VAL A 155 5.13 15.10 -1.47
C VAL A 155 6.29 15.88 -2.08
N ILE A 156 7.44 15.22 -2.29
CA ILE A 156 8.60 15.89 -2.90
C ILE A 156 8.39 16.08 -4.40
N TYR A 157 7.73 15.11 -5.06
CA TYR A 157 7.38 15.22 -6.47
C TYR A 157 6.53 16.46 -6.74
N ASP A 158 5.49 16.69 -5.95
CA ASP A 158 4.63 17.85 -6.06
C ASP A 158 5.43 19.16 -5.82
N ALA A 159 6.41 19.14 -4.92
CA ALA A 159 7.29 20.27 -4.68
C ALA A 159 8.27 20.58 -5.83
N PHE A 160 8.43 19.69 -6.81
CA PHE A 160 9.18 19.99 -8.04
C PHE A 160 8.33 20.72 -9.10
N LEU A 161 7.00 20.65 -9.00
CA LEU A 161 6.08 21.25 -9.96
C LEU A 161 5.81 22.75 -9.67
N VAL A 162 6.17 23.21 -8.48
CA VAL A 162 6.08 24.61 -8.03
C VAL A 162 7.44 25.29 -8.16
#